data_cace882aac71c225a6c8f979bbb1c07f
#
_entry.id   cace882aac71c225a6c8f979bbb1c07f
#
_cell.length_a   1.000
_cell.length_b   1.000
_cell.length_c   1.000
_cell.angle_alpha   90.00
_cell.angle_beta   90.00
_cell.angle_gamma   90.00
#
_symmetry.space_group_name_H-M   'P 1'
#
loop_
_entity.id
_entity.type
_entity.pdbx_description
1 polymer ?
#
loop_
_entity_poly.entity_id
_entity_poly.type
_entity_poly.pdbx_seq_one_letter_code
_entity_poly.pdbx_strand_id
1 'polypeptide(L)'
;MSLRNHVVAVRALAAGVLVWIAVQVGQGLWLGEWRYALSGVAGGLLWLTLVVVLPLRSSIALACPSCGYSYGPRILLKMACPHCGEPVPTDVCIGRGMIAVLVLLAALVVGKEAFTWPMALPSLPQEEVSVTVQRNAYPLVENYAAFPQTQVEYYVLKPGTPEAEEVAEILSDYTYRRCWKTLRGDTAVSGLGEVQCYLSGAEFDLSLLGSRYAFINGAVYQIGLAGDGAGAELAARIAQALE
;
A
#
# COMPACT_ATOMS: atom_id res chain seq x y z
N MET A 1 20.86 -23.11 15.92
CA MET A 1 20.78 -21.75 16.50
C MET A 1 20.35 -21.93 17.94
N SER A 2 20.99 -21.26 18.89
CA SER A 2 20.63 -21.43 20.32
C SER A 2 19.24 -20.83 20.60
N LEU A 3 18.56 -21.33 21.63
CA LEU A 3 17.24 -20.83 22.05
C LEU A 3 17.30 -19.30 22.33
N ARG A 4 18.41 -18.85 22.94
CA ARG A 4 18.67 -17.42 23.19
C ARG A 4 18.66 -16.60 21.90
N ASN A 5 19.37 -17.05 20.87
CA ASN A 5 19.41 -16.35 19.58
C ASN A 5 18.04 -16.36 18.88
N HIS A 6 17.27 -17.44 19.06
CA HIS A 6 15.89 -17.51 18.55
C HIS A 6 15.00 -16.49 19.22
N VAL A 7 15.03 -16.38 20.54
CA VAL A 7 14.25 -15.38 21.28
C VAL A 7 14.65 -13.94 20.89
N VAL A 8 15.95 -13.69 20.72
CA VAL A 8 16.43 -12.39 20.22
C VAL A 8 15.89 -12.08 18.81
N ALA A 9 15.95 -13.06 17.91
CA ALA A 9 15.43 -12.89 16.54
C ALA A 9 13.91 -12.63 16.53
N VAL A 10 13.13 -13.36 17.35
CA VAL A 10 11.68 -13.14 17.46
C VAL A 10 11.37 -11.74 18.02
N ARG A 11 12.14 -11.28 19.02
CA ARG A 11 12.01 -9.92 19.56
C ARG A 11 12.31 -8.86 18.49
N ALA A 12 13.39 -9.05 17.72
CA ALA A 12 13.77 -8.12 16.66
C ALA A 12 12.68 -8.05 15.58
N LEU A 13 12.12 -9.20 15.17
CA LEU A 13 11.01 -9.26 14.22
C LEU A 13 9.74 -8.61 14.78
N ALA A 14 9.40 -8.86 16.04
CA ALA A 14 8.25 -8.23 16.69
C ALA A 14 8.42 -6.70 16.78
N ALA A 15 9.62 -6.23 17.13
CA ALA A 15 9.93 -4.80 17.12
C ALA A 15 9.79 -4.19 15.72
N GLY A 16 10.28 -4.87 14.68
CA GLY A 16 10.10 -4.46 13.28
C GLY A 16 8.64 -4.33 12.88
N VAL A 17 7.79 -5.29 13.28
CA VAL A 17 6.33 -5.21 13.03
C VAL A 17 5.71 -4.03 13.76
N LEU A 18 6.11 -3.75 15.00
CA LEU A 18 5.60 -2.58 15.74
C LEU A 18 6.00 -1.26 15.08
N VAL A 19 7.24 -1.14 14.60
CA VAL A 19 7.70 0.02 13.83
C VAL A 19 6.87 0.17 12.54
N TRP A 20 6.64 -0.92 11.83
CA TRP A 20 5.81 -0.90 10.63
C TRP A 20 4.36 -0.45 10.92
N ILE A 21 3.73 -0.93 12.02
CA ILE A 21 2.40 -0.45 12.45
C ILE A 21 2.44 1.07 12.70
N ALA A 22 3.46 1.55 13.41
CA ALA A 22 3.60 2.96 13.72
C ALA A 22 3.72 3.83 12.45
N VAL A 23 4.48 3.35 11.46
CA VAL A 23 4.61 4.01 10.15
C VAL A 23 3.27 4.05 9.42
N GLN A 24 2.53 2.94 9.38
CA GLN A 24 1.21 2.88 8.72
C GLN A 24 0.19 3.81 9.38
N VAL A 25 0.18 3.84 10.73
CA VAL A 25 -0.69 4.75 11.48
C VAL A 25 -0.29 6.21 11.22
N GLY A 26 1.01 6.52 11.27
CA GLY A 26 1.52 7.85 11.00
C GLY A 26 1.15 8.35 9.60
N GLN A 27 1.30 7.51 8.59
CA GLN A 27 0.88 7.80 7.22
C GLN A 27 -0.62 8.04 7.10
N GLY A 28 -1.43 7.16 7.70
CA GLY A 28 -2.89 7.29 7.67
C GLY A 28 -3.36 8.59 8.34
N LEU A 29 -2.74 8.98 9.46
CA LEU A 29 -3.04 10.24 10.14
C LEU A 29 -2.59 11.46 9.34
N TRP A 30 -1.39 11.42 8.75
CA TRP A 30 -0.86 12.53 7.94
C TRP A 30 -1.69 12.78 6.69
N LEU A 31 -2.22 11.73 6.08
CA LEU A 31 -3.02 11.80 4.86
C LEU A 31 -4.53 11.98 5.15
N GLY A 32 -4.94 12.03 6.42
CA GLY A 32 -6.35 12.12 6.81
C GLY A 32 -7.15 10.83 6.58
N GLU A 33 -6.48 9.73 6.24
CA GLU A 33 -7.09 8.45 5.82
C GLU A 33 -7.14 7.44 6.98
N TRP A 34 -8.12 7.60 7.88
CA TRP A 34 -8.25 6.72 9.06
C TRP A 34 -8.44 5.23 8.73
N ARG A 35 -9.07 4.92 7.58
CA ARG A 35 -9.25 3.53 7.10
C ARG A 35 -7.92 2.87 6.79
N TYR A 36 -6.99 3.62 6.23
CA TYR A 36 -5.63 3.15 5.97
C TYR A 36 -4.90 2.83 7.28
N ALA A 37 -4.98 3.73 8.25
CA ALA A 37 -4.41 3.51 9.58
C ALA A 37 -4.97 2.24 10.24
N LEU A 38 -6.29 2.04 10.19
CA LEU A 38 -6.93 0.83 10.73
C LEU A 38 -6.50 -0.45 10.02
N SER A 39 -6.40 -0.44 8.70
CA SER A 39 -5.94 -1.60 7.94
C SER A 39 -4.49 -1.96 8.28
N GLY A 40 -3.64 -0.95 8.47
CA GLY A 40 -2.27 -1.11 8.93
C GLY A 40 -2.19 -1.75 10.33
N VAL A 41 -2.98 -1.26 11.27
CA VAL A 41 -3.07 -1.85 12.62
C VAL A 41 -3.56 -3.29 12.56
N ALA A 42 -4.65 -3.57 11.86
CA ALA A 42 -5.19 -4.93 11.76
C ALA A 42 -4.20 -5.91 11.12
N GLY A 43 -3.57 -5.52 10.01
CA GLY A 43 -2.54 -6.31 9.36
C GLY A 43 -1.30 -6.52 10.25
N GLY A 44 -0.87 -5.47 10.95
CA GLY A 44 0.25 -5.54 11.88
C GLY A 44 -0.02 -6.44 13.09
N LEU A 45 -1.21 -6.39 13.67
CA LEU A 45 -1.61 -7.28 14.75
C LEU A 45 -1.64 -8.75 14.30
N LEU A 46 -2.15 -9.01 13.08
CA LEU A 46 -2.09 -10.35 12.50
C LEU A 46 -0.64 -10.83 12.35
N TRP A 47 0.24 -10.00 11.80
CA TRP A 47 1.66 -10.30 11.66
C TRP A 47 2.34 -10.52 12.99
N LEU A 48 2.08 -9.66 13.98
CA LEU A 48 2.64 -9.80 15.33
C LEU A 48 2.22 -11.13 15.95
N THR A 49 0.96 -11.51 15.79
CA THR A 49 0.44 -12.80 16.26
C THR A 49 1.18 -13.95 15.58
N LEU A 50 1.37 -13.92 14.27
CA LEU A 50 2.10 -14.94 13.53
C LEU A 50 3.57 -15.03 13.96
N VAL A 51 4.25 -13.89 14.09
CA VAL A 51 5.66 -13.82 14.51
C VAL A 51 5.87 -14.33 15.92
N VAL A 52 4.89 -14.15 16.79
CA VAL A 52 4.95 -14.63 18.18
C VAL A 52 4.48 -16.09 18.31
N VAL A 53 3.33 -16.42 17.73
CA VAL A 53 2.69 -17.75 17.91
C VAL A 53 3.43 -18.86 17.18
N LEU A 54 3.88 -18.65 15.94
CA LEU A 54 4.57 -19.69 15.17
C LEU A 54 5.88 -20.15 15.84
N PRO A 55 6.79 -19.24 16.25
CA PRO A 55 7.99 -19.64 16.98
C PRO A 55 7.69 -20.28 18.33
N LEU A 56 6.66 -19.82 19.03
CA LEU A 56 6.27 -20.37 20.31
C LEU A 56 5.72 -21.78 20.19
N ARG A 57 4.93 -22.06 19.16
CA ARG A 57 4.38 -23.40 18.94
C ARG A 57 5.49 -24.44 18.77
N SER A 58 6.62 -24.07 18.16
CA SER A 58 7.80 -24.94 18.09
C SER A 58 8.61 -24.97 19.37
N SER A 59 8.49 -23.93 20.21
CA SER A 59 9.18 -23.84 21.52
C SER A 59 8.37 -24.40 22.69
N ILE A 60 7.07 -24.57 22.55
CA ILE A 60 6.15 -25.13 23.56
C ILE A 60 6.54 -26.58 23.93
N ALA A 61 7.21 -27.28 23.02
CA ALA A 61 7.77 -28.59 23.31
C ALA A 61 9.02 -28.54 24.21
N LEU A 62 9.56 -27.34 24.47
CA LEU A 62 10.76 -27.16 25.28
C LEU A 62 10.36 -26.91 26.73
N ALA A 63 10.70 -27.85 27.58
CA ALA A 63 10.57 -27.73 29.02
C ALA A 63 11.88 -27.28 29.66
N CYS A 64 11.79 -26.60 30.77
CA CYS A 64 12.94 -26.26 31.60
C CYS A 64 13.63 -27.52 32.08
N PRO A 65 14.94 -27.71 31.86
CA PRO A 65 15.65 -28.92 32.31
C PRO A 65 15.65 -29.09 33.81
N SER A 66 15.57 -28.00 34.57
CA SER A 66 15.65 -28.02 36.02
C SER A 66 14.31 -28.32 36.70
N CYS A 67 13.16 -27.87 36.13
CA CYS A 67 11.86 -28.02 36.80
C CYS A 67 10.76 -28.61 35.90
N GLY A 68 11.05 -28.96 34.67
CA GLY A 68 10.07 -29.53 33.73
C GLY A 68 8.98 -28.54 33.22
N TYR A 69 9.02 -27.28 33.67
CA TYR A 69 8.00 -26.30 33.31
C TYR A 69 8.12 -25.90 31.82
N SER A 70 7.01 -25.91 31.09
CA SER A 70 6.97 -25.45 29.70
C SER A 70 7.17 -23.93 29.60
N TYR A 71 8.11 -23.49 28.77
CA TYR A 71 8.51 -22.08 28.72
C TYR A 71 7.40 -21.11 28.29
N GLY A 72 6.54 -21.46 27.39
CA GLY A 72 5.45 -20.57 26.93
C GLY A 72 5.89 -19.18 26.46
N PRO A 73 4.93 -18.25 26.23
CA PRO A 73 5.23 -16.91 25.66
C PRO A 73 6.05 -15.99 26.58
N ARG A 74 6.06 -16.25 27.89
CA ARG A 74 6.80 -15.42 28.87
C ARG A 74 8.31 -15.43 28.66
N ILE A 75 8.85 -16.44 27.95
CA ILE A 75 10.26 -16.50 27.59
C ILE A 75 10.69 -15.36 26.68
N LEU A 76 9.76 -14.78 25.90
CA LEU A 76 10.04 -13.62 25.05
C LEU A 76 10.30 -12.35 25.87
N LEU A 77 9.78 -12.28 27.08
CA LEU A 77 9.96 -11.13 27.97
C LEU A 77 11.17 -11.32 28.89
N LYS A 78 11.34 -12.53 29.42
CA LYS A 78 12.45 -12.85 30.35
C LYS A 78 13.20 -14.07 29.83
N MET A 79 14.53 -13.94 29.69
CA MET A 79 15.42 -15.04 29.28
C MET A 79 15.68 -16.04 30.43
N ALA A 80 14.66 -16.32 31.20
CA ALA A 80 14.73 -17.22 32.36
C ALA A 80 13.41 -17.98 32.47
N CYS A 81 13.46 -19.15 33.09
CA CYS A 81 12.28 -19.94 33.40
C CYS A 81 11.32 -19.14 34.30
N PRO A 82 10.03 -19.01 33.95
CA PRO A 82 9.09 -18.26 34.76
C PRO A 82 8.76 -18.95 36.10
N HIS A 83 9.10 -20.23 36.24
CA HIS A 83 8.80 -21.03 37.44
C HIS A 83 9.98 -21.11 38.42
N CYS A 84 11.18 -21.44 37.93
CA CYS A 84 12.34 -21.62 38.82
C CYS A 84 13.41 -20.53 38.65
N GLY A 85 13.26 -19.60 37.73
CA GLY A 85 14.23 -18.55 37.49
C GLY A 85 15.49 -18.97 36.73
N GLU A 86 15.65 -20.25 36.42
CA GLU A 86 16.81 -20.78 35.71
C GLU A 86 16.98 -20.09 34.36
N PRO A 87 18.19 -19.65 34.00
CA PRO A 87 18.44 -19.05 32.70
C PRO A 87 18.17 -20.06 31.57
N VAL A 88 17.68 -19.56 30.46
CA VAL A 88 17.36 -20.38 29.28
C VAL A 88 18.65 -21.01 28.75
N PRO A 89 18.70 -22.35 28.57
CA PRO A 89 19.89 -23.04 28.09
C PRO A 89 20.27 -22.55 26.67
N THR A 90 21.56 -22.35 26.45
CA THR A 90 22.12 -21.90 25.19
C THR A 90 22.26 -23.02 24.15
N ASP A 91 22.19 -24.25 24.59
CA ASP A 91 22.57 -25.43 23.81
C ASP A 91 21.41 -26.04 23.02
N VAL A 92 20.18 -25.60 23.27
CA VAL A 92 19.01 -26.05 22.51
C VAL A 92 18.99 -25.45 21.11
N CYS A 93 19.22 -26.31 20.13
CA CYS A 93 19.15 -25.91 18.72
C CYS A 93 17.69 -25.89 18.22
N ILE A 94 17.19 -24.73 17.89
CA ILE A 94 15.92 -24.58 17.18
C ILE A 94 16.17 -24.49 15.69
N GLY A 95 15.31 -25.12 14.90
CA GLY A 95 15.48 -25.25 13.46
C GLY A 95 15.70 -23.88 12.78
N ARG A 96 16.82 -23.75 12.08
CA ARG A 96 17.19 -22.53 11.33
C ARG A 96 16.16 -22.16 10.25
N GLY A 97 15.43 -23.17 9.75
CA GLY A 97 14.47 -22.98 8.66
C GLY A 97 13.31 -22.04 9.00
N MET A 98 12.81 -22.06 10.24
CA MET A 98 11.69 -21.19 10.62
C MET A 98 12.07 -19.71 10.66
N ILE A 99 13.29 -19.39 11.12
CA ILE A 99 13.77 -18.02 11.12
C ILE A 99 14.00 -17.54 9.69
N ALA A 100 14.54 -18.39 8.82
CA ALA A 100 14.69 -18.06 7.41
C ALA A 100 13.34 -17.75 6.76
N VAL A 101 12.30 -18.53 7.05
CA VAL A 101 10.93 -18.25 6.57
C VAL A 101 10.40 -16.92 7.10
N LEU A 102 10.56 -16.63 8.39
CA LEU A 102 10.10 -15.35 8.97
C LEU A 102 10.85 -14.15 8.38
N VAL A 103 12.16 -14.26 8.17
CA VAL A 103 12.97 -13.21 7.53
C VAL A 103 12.54 -13.00 6.07
N LEU A 104 12.30 -14.09 5.33
CA LEU A 104 11.80 -14.01 3.95
C LEU A 104 10.42 -13.33 3.90
N LEU A 105 9.50 -13.71 4.77
CA LEU A 105 8.18 -13.09 4.85
C LEU A 105 8.27 -11.61 5.22
N ALA A 106 9.12 -11.24 6.16
CA ALA A 106 9.36 -9.84 6.52
C ALA A 106 9.93 -9.06 5.33
N ALA A 107 10.90 -9.63 4.59
CA ALA A 107 11.46 -9.01 3.40
C ALA A 107 10.41 -8.81 2.29
N LEU A 108 9.50 -9.79 2.11
CA LEU A 108 8.39 -9.65 1.15
C LEU A 108 7.42 -8.55 1.55
N VAL A 109 7.11 -8.39 2.84
CA VAL A 109 6.25 -7.31 3.32
C VAL A 109 6.91 -5.96 3.12
N VAL A 110 8.18 -5.81 3.50
CA VAL A 110 8.94 -4.58 3.29
C VAL A 110 9.06 -4.24 1.80
N GLY A 111 9.36 -5.23 0.97
CA GLY A 111 9.41 -5.06 -0.48
C GLY A 111 8.08 -4.61 -1.07
N LYS A 112 6.97 -5.21 -0.61
CA LYS A 112 5.62 -4.78 -1.00
C LYS A 112 5.37 -3.33 -0.61
N GLU A 113 5.64 -2.95 0.63
CA GLU A 113 5.40 -1.59 1.11
C GLU A 113 6.27 -0.57 0.38
N ALA A 114 7.54 -0.89 0.14
CA ALA A 114 8.44 -0.04 -0.65
C ALA A 114 7.93 0.15 -2.09
N PHE A 115 7.43 -0.92 -2.72
CA PHE A 115 6.88 -0.87 -4.07
C PHE A 115 5.58 -0.08 -4.16
N THR A 116 4.72 -0.18 -3.13
CA THR A 116 3.40 0.48 -3.07
C THR A 116 3.42 1.75 -2.24
N TRP A 117 4.60 2.36 -2.01
CA TRP A 117 4.71 3.59 -1.24
C TRP A 117 3.91 4.71 -1.90
N PRO A 118 3.10 5.46 -1.13
CA PRO A 118 2.39 6.61 -1.67
C PRO A 118 3.38 7.67 -2.17
N MET A 119 3.13 8.19 -3.36
CA MET A 119 3.93 9.24 -3.97
C MET A 119 3.01 10.36 -4.48
N ALA A 120 3.50 11.58 -4.47
CA ALA A 120 2.91 12.64 -5.27
C ALA A 120 3.35 12.46 -6.72
N LEU A 121 2.53 12.90 -7.68
CA LEU A 121 2.99 12.98 -9.05
C LEU A 121 4.12 14.00 -9.16
N PRO A 122 5.14 13.72 -9.97
CA PRO A 122 6.08 14.75 -10.36
C PRO A 122 5.31 15.91 -11.02
N SER A 123 5.83 17.11 -10.88
CA SER A 123 5.31 18.27 -11.61
C SER A 123 5.11 17.95 -13.09
N LEU A 124 4.10 18.54 -13.70
CA LEU A 124 3.93 18.41 -15.14
C LEU A 124 5.26 18.70 -15.87
N PRO A 125 5.55 17.95 -16.94
CA PRO A 125 6.79 18.16 -17.69
C PRO A 125 6.89 19.60 -18.20
N GLN A 126 8.12 20.08 -18.35
CA GLN A 126 8.40 21.41 -18.92
C GLN A 126 8.27 21.43 -20.45
N GLU A 127 7.31 20.71 -20.97
CA GLU A 127 6.96 20.58 -22.38
C GLU A 127 5.44 20.72 -22.57
N GLU A 128 5.02 20.89 -23.81
CA GLU A 128 3.59 20.95 -24.12
C GLU A 128 2.93 19.59 -23.83
N VAL A 129 1.85 19.63 -23.06
CA VAL A 129 1.05 18.44 -22.74
C VAL A 129 -0.31 18.56 -23.41
N SER A 130 -0.63 17.61 -24.28
CA SER A 130 -1.96 17.49 -24.87
C SER A 130 -2.91 16.91 -23.84
N VAL A 131 -4.06 17.56 -23.64
CA VAL A 131 -5.11 17.07 -22.73
C VAL A 131 -6.35 16.78 -23.54
N THR A 132 -6.85 15.57 -23.41
CA THR A 132 -8.14 15.15 -23.98
C THR A 132 -9.11 14.89 -22.83
N VAL A 133 -10.19 15.66 -22.80
CA VAL A 133 -11.29 15.47 -21.85
C VAL A 133 -12.44 14.79 -22.57
N GLN A 134 -12.86 13.66 -22.06
CA GLN A 134 -13.97 12.90 -22.61
C GLN A 134 -15.10 12.87 -21.59
N ARG A 135 -16.25 13.44 -21.93
CA ARG A 135 -17.46 13.43 -21.11
C ARG A 135 -18.45 12.42 -21.68
N ASN A 136 -18.79 11.43 -20.89
CA ASN A 136 -19.72 10.37 -21.29
C ASN A 136 -21.10 10.67 -20.67
N ALA A 137 -22.04 11.11 -21.49
CA ALA A 137 -23.43 11.17 -21.08
C ALA A 137 -24.09 9.81 -21.31
N TYR A 138 -24.45 9.13 -20.23
CA TYR A 138 -25.29 7.93 -20.28
C TYR A 138 -26.76 8.39 -20.21
N PRO A 139 -27.51 8.35 -21.32
CA PRO A 139 -28.93 8.64 -21.23
C PRO A 139 -29.58 7.62 -20.31
N LEU A 140 -30.31 8.07 -19.31
CA LEU A 140 -31.21 7.24 -18.48
C LEU A 140 -32.33 6.71 -19.36
N VAL A 141 -32.06 5.67 -20.13
CA VAL A 141 -33.08 4.99 -20.96
C VAL A 141 -33.25 3.59 -20.41
N GLU A 142 -34.49 3.24 -20.13
CA GLU A 142 -34.91 1.93 -19.62
C GLU A 142 -34.60 0.74 -20.56
N ASN A 143 -34.00 0.97 -21.72
CA ASN A 143 -33.65 -0.05 -22.70
C ASN A 143 -32.16 0.00 -23.06
N TYR A 144 -31.50 -1.11 -22.91
CA TYR A 144 -30.07 -1.44 -23.07
C TYR A 144 -29.41 -1.12 -24.43
N ALA A 145 -29.99 -0.30 -25.28
CA ALA A 145 -29.50 -0.04 -26.65
C ALA A 145 -28.97 1.37 -26.89
N ALA A 146 -28.90 2.23 -25.88
CA ALA A 146 -28.37 3.59 -26.08
C ALA A 146 -26.86 3.62 -25.85
N PHE A 147 -26.09 3.85 -26.91
CA PHE A 147 -24.67 4.17 -26.81
C PHE A 147 -24.50 5.51 -26.09
N PRO A 148 -23.52 5.63 -25.18
CA PRO A 148 -23.25 6.92 -24.54
C PRO A 148 -22.92 7.97 -25.59
N GLN A 149 -23.54 9.14 -25.51
CA GLN A 149 -23.12 10.29 -26.28
C GLN A 149 -21.85 10.79 -25.62
N THR A 150 -20.73 10.73 -26.34
CA THR A 150 -19.42 11.13 -25.86
C THR A 150 -19.10 12.48 -26.47
N GLN A 151 -18.85 13.46 -25.61
CA GLN A 151 -18.24 14.74 -26.00
C GLN A 151 -16.74 14.66 -25.77
N VAL A 152 -15.94 15.04 -26.75
CA VAL A 152 -14.48 15.03 -26.64
C VAL A 152 -13.97 16.43 -26.89
N GLU A 153 -13.22 16.94 -25.93
CA GLU A 153 -12.61 18.26 -25.94
C GLU A 153 -11.09 18.11 -25.90
N TYR A 154 -10.38 18.95 -26.64
CA TYR A 154 -8.93 18.93 -26.78
C TYR A 154 -8.33 20.22 -26.30
N TYR A 155 -7.36 20.13 -25.41
CA TYR A 155 -6.62 21.26 -24.87
C TYR A 155 -5.12 21.02 -25.02
N VAL A 156 -4.33 22.08 -24.98
CA VAL A 156 -2.87 22.00 -24.97
C VAL A 156 -2.37 22.87 -23.83
N LEU A 157 -1.79 22.23 -22.83
CA LEU A 157 -1.14 22.90 -21.71
C LEU A 157 0.28 23.27 -22.09
N LYS A 158 0.59 24.57 -22.06
CA LYS A 158 1.94 25.09 -22.29
C LYS A 158 2.59 25.36 -20.94
N PRO A 159 3.87 25.02 -20.75
CA PRO A 159 4.58 25.31 -19.54
C PRO A 159 4.50 26.80 -19.15
N GLY A 160 4.22 27.07 -17.86
CA GLY A 160 4.12 28.43 -17.34
C GLY A 160 2.81 29.16 -17.67
N THR A 161 1.80 28.49 -18.23
CA THR A 161 0.46 29.07 -18.33
C THR A 161 -0.32 28.82 -17.03
N PRO A 162 -1.26 29.71 -16.66
CA PRO A 162 -2.09 29.56 -15.46
C PRO A 162 -2.83 28.21 -15.44
N GLU A 163 -3.35 27.78 -16.58
CA GLU A 163 -4.06 26.50 -16.71
C GLU A 163 -3.14 25.30 -16.44
N ALA A 164 -1.88 25.37 -16.89
CA ALA A 164 -0.90 24.30 -16.63
C ALA A 164 -0.50 24.26 -15.17
N GLU A 165 -0.37 25.41 -14.50
CA GLU A 165 -0.06 25.52 -13.08
C GLU A 165 -1.23 24.99 -12.24
N GLU A 166 -2.47 25.34 -12.57
CA GLU A 166 -3.68 24.87 -11.90
C GLU A 166 -3.85 23.35 -12.03
N VAL A 167 -3.66 22.80 -13.23
CA VAL A 167 -3.71 21.34 -13.42
C VAL A 167 -2.59 20.65 -12.65
N ALA A 168 -1.39 21.21 -12.59
CA ALA A 168 -0.29 20.68 -11.80
C ALA A 168 -0.60 20.69 -10.30
N GLU A 169 -1.20 21.76 -9.78
CA GLU A 169 -1.64 21.87 -8.40
C GLU A 169 -2.71 20.81 -8.08
N ILE A 170 -3.75 20.71 -8.93
CA ILE A 170 -4.80 19.69 -8.78
C ILE A 170 -4.19 18.29 -8.74
N LEU A 171 -3.24 17.96 -9.62
CA LEU A 171 -2.58 16.65 -9.61
C LEU A 171 -1.76 16.43 -8.34
N SER A 172 -1.17 17.46 -7.76
CA SER A 172 -0.37 17.38 -6.54
C SER A 172 -1.20 17.20 -5.26
N ASP A 173 -2.48 17.58 -5.28
CA ASP A 173 -3.41 17.39 -4.16
C ASP A 173 -3.69 15.93 -3.85
N TYR A 174 -3.40 15.04 -4.79
CA TYR A 174 -3.70 13.62 -4.67
C TYR A 174 -2.43 12.79 -4.47
N THR A 175 -2.58 11.70 -3.74
CA THR A 175 -1.54 10.69 -3.59
C THR A 175 -1.78 9.51 -4.53
N TYR A 176 -0.70 8.98 -5.07
CA TYR A 176 -0.71 7.89 -6.04
C TYR A 176 0.04 6.70 -5.46
N ARG A 177 -0.59 5.55 -5.42
CA ARG A 177 -0.02 4.33 -4.89
C ARG A 177 0.06 3.27 -5.97
N ARG A 178 1.26 2.84 -6.30
CA ARG A 178 1.48 1.82 -7.32
C ARG A 178 0.78 0.52 -6.96
N CYS A 179 0.06 -0.08 -7.92
CA CYS A 179 -0.75 -1.27 -7.70
C CYS A 179 -0.01 -2.54 -8.12
N TRP A 180 -0.27 -3.64 -7.40
CA TRP A 180 0.17 -4.99 -7.80
C TRP A 180 -0.37 -5.43 -9.17
N LYS A 181 -1.46 -4.85 -9.63
CA LYS A 181 -2.00 -5.07 -10.98
C LYS A 181 -0.99 -4.80 -12.09
N THR A 182 -0.08 -3.85 -11.87
CA THR A 182 1.04 -3.57 -12.78
C THR A 182 1.92 -4.80 -13.01
N LEU A 183 2.17 -5.60 -11.97
CA LEU A 183 2.98 -6.82 -12.07
C LEU A 183 2.28 -7.97 -12.77
N ARG A 184 0.94 -7.99 -12.74
CA ARG A 184 0.13 -9.05 -13.35
C ARG A 184 -0.29 -8.75 -14.78
N GLY A 185 -0.01 -7.55 -15.30
CA GLY A 185 -0.56 -7.08 -16.57
C GLY A 185 -2.10 -6.96 -16.57
N ASP A 186 -2.72 -7.02 -15.38
CA ASP A 186 -4.17 -6.91 -15.22
C ASP A 186 -4.56 -5.44 -15.30
N THR A 187 -4.94 -5.01 -16.50
CA THR A 187 -5.41 -3.66 -16.81
C THR A 187 -6.93 -3.52 -16.71
N ALA A 188 -7.63 -4.54 -16.24
CA ALA A 188 -9.07 -4.50 -16.10
C ALA A 188 -9.47 -3.45 -15.07
N VAL A 189 -9.79 -2.26 -15.56
CA VAL A 189 -10.37 -1.17 -14.79
C VAL A 189 -11.86 -1.39 -14.74
N SER A 190 -12.40 -1.53 -13.55
CA SER A 190 -13.84 -1.67 -13.36
C SER A 190 -14.52 -0.31 -13.52
N GLY A 191 -15.22 -0.16 -14.63
CA GLY A 191 -16.08 0.99 -14.89
C GLY A 191 -15.35 2.19 -15.52
N LEU A 192 -16.01 2.77 -16.53
CA LEU A 192 -15.64 4.06 -17.09
C LEU A 192 -16.43 5.14 -16.32
N GLY A 193 -15.76 6.20 -15.89
CA GLY A 193 -16.40 7.35 -15.25
C GLY A 193 -17.15 8.23 -16.24
N GLU A 194 -17.95 9.12 -15.70
CA GLU A 194 -18.64 10.15 -16.51
C GLU A 194 -17.64 11.09 -17.19
N VAL A 195 -16.55 11.41 -16.52
CA VAL A 195 -15.44 12.21 -17.05
C VAL A 195 -14.17 11.38 -17.09
N GLN A 196 -13.50 11.41 -18.21
CA GLN A 196 -12.20 10.79 -18.43
C GLN A 196 -11.21 11.85 -18.91
N CYS A 197 -9.99 11.83 -18.42
CA CYS A 197 -8.95 12.77 -18.83
C CYS A 197 -7.70 11.98 -19.27
N TYR A 198 -7.13 12.40 -20.38
CA TYR A 198 -5.90 11.85 -20.92
C TYR A 198 -4.92 12.99 -21.09
N LEU A 199 -3.80 12.96 -20.41
CA LEU A 199 -2.72 13.91 -20.51
C LEU A 199 -1.54 13.20 -21.17
N SER A 200 -1.07 13.68 -22.30
CA SER A 200 0.02 13.06 -23.06
C SER A 200 1.06 14.09 -23.46
N GLY A 201 2.30 13.87 -23.08
CA GLY A 201 3.52 14.59 -23.46
C GLY A 201 4.56 13.63 -24.02
N ALA A 202 5.78 14.09 -24.27
CA ALA A 202 6.83 13.24 -24.84
C ALA A 202 7.30 12.14 -23.86
N GLU A 203 7.41 12.47 -22.57
CA GLU A 203 7.86 11.54 -21.52
C GLU A 203 6.81 11.29 -20.44
N PHE A 204 5.63 11.90 -20.57
CA PHE A 204 4.56 11.83 -19.59
C PHE A 204 3.25 11.39 -20.24
N ASP A 205 2.70 10.32 -19.72
CA ASP A 205 1.38 9.82 -20.10
C ASP A 205 0.57 9.52 -18.84
N LEU A 206 -0.58 10.18 -18.71
CA LEU A 206 -1.51 10.00 -17.61
C LEU A 206 -2.91 9.77 -18.15
N SER A 207 -3.52 8.65 -17.82
CA SER A 207 -4.89 8.34 -18.16
C SER A 207 -5.74 8.18 -16.90
N LEU A 208 -6.76 9.02 -16.78
CA LEU A 208 -7.77 9.01 -15.71
C LEU A 208 -9.10 8.55 -16.32
N LEU A 209 -9.51 7.34 -16.02
CA LEU A 209 -10.73 6.75 -16.60
C LEU A 209 -11.98 6.98 -15.74
N GLY A 210 -11.91 7.89 -14.76
CA GLY A 210 -13.00 8.18 -13.85
C GLY A 210 -13.23 7.10 -12.79
N SER A 211 -12.28 6.17 -12.64
CA SER A 211 -12.24 5.16 -11.59
C SER A 211 -11.25 5.56 -10.50
N ARG A 212 -11.10 4.72 -9.48
CA ARG A 212 -10.07 4.91 -8.44
C ARG A 212 -8.62 4.70 -8.92
N TYR A 213 -8.41 4.41 -10.18
CA TYR A 213 -7.10 4.13 -10.75
C TYR A 213 -6.69 5.18 -11.76
N ALA A 214 -5.39 5.47 -11.78
CA ALA A 214 -4.70 6.21 -12.83
C ALA A 214 -3.70 5.30 -13.53
N PHE A 215 -3.51 5.52 -14.82
CA PHE A 215 -2.42 4.94 -15.58
C PHE A 215 -1.38 6.03 -15.79
N ILE A 216 -0.16 5.80 -15.32
CA ILE A 216 0.94 6.76 -15.42
C ILE A 216 2.11 6.03 -16.06
N ASN A 217 2.50 6.46 -17.27
CA ASN A 217 3.60 5.85 -18.03
C ASN A 217 3.49 4.32 -18.11
N GLY A 218 2.28 3.81 -18.41
CA GLY A 218 2.00 2.37 -18.53
C GLY A 218 1.88 1.60 -17.22
N ALA A 219 2.06 2.25 -16.07
CA ALA A 219 1.87 1.62 -14.76
C ALA A 219 0.53 2.00 -14.12
N VAL A 220 -0.07 1.09 -13.36
CA VAL A 220 -1.35 1.31 -12.68
C VAL A 220 -1.11 1.83 -11.27
N TYR A 221 -1.77 2.93 -10.94
CA TYR A 221 -1.74 3.56 -9.62
C TYR A 221 -3.15 3.68 -9.07
N GLN A 222 -3.32 3.45 -7.78
CA GLN A 222 -4.53 3.81 -7.05
C GLN A 222 -4.41 5.27 -6.62
N ILE A 223 -5.47 6.05 -6.87
CA ILE A 223 -5.56 7.45 -6.47
C ILE A 223 -6.18 7.49 -5.07
N GLY A 224 -5.56 8.25 -4.17
CA GLY A 224 -5.90 8.24 -2.76
C GLY A 224 -5.51 6.92 -2.08
N LEU A 225 -5.59 6.85 -0.76
CA LEU A 225 -5.19 5.65 -0.01
C LEU A 225 -6.35 4.68 0.23
N ALA A 226 -7.57 5.16 0.30
CA ALA A 226 -8.77 4.36 0.55
C ALA A 226 -10.01 4.88 -0.20
N GLY A 227 -9.83 5.86 -1.11
CA GLY A 227 -10.95 6.59 -1.70
C GLY A 227 -11.70 5.80 -2.77
N ASP A 228 -12.98 5.60 -2.55
CA ASP A 228 -13.90 5.31 -3.62
C ASP A 228 -14.26 6.67 -4.27
N GLY A 229 -13.93 6.87 -5.54
CA GLY A 229 -14.30 8.06 -6.29
C GLY A 229 -13.22 9.14 -6.47
N ALA A 230 -12.05 9.04 -5.82
CA ALA A 230 -10.98 10.03 -5.95
C ALA A 230 -10.53 10.26 -7.41
N GLY A 231 -10.52 9.21 -8.22
CA GLY A 231 -10.16 9.35 -9.64
C GLY A 231 -11.25 10.02 -10.47
N ALA A 232 -12.52 9.86 -10.14
CA ALA A 232 -13.62 10.56 -10.80
C ALA A 232 -13.62 12.05 -10.41
N GLU A 233 -13.39 12.34 -9.14
CA GLU A 233 -13.25 13.70 -8.63
C GLU A 233 -12.06 14.42 -9.27
N LEU A 234 -10.89 13.77 -9.33
CA LEU A 234 -9.69 14.31 -9.97
C LEU A 234 -9.95 14.63 -11.45
N ALA A 235 -10.55 13.70 -12.21
CA ALA A 235 -10.86 13.91 -13.61
C ALA A 235 -11.85 15.08 -13.81
N ALA A 236 -12.85 15.19 -12.93
CA ALA A 236 -13.82 16.28 -12.97
C ALA A 236 -13.18 17.64 -12.65
N ARG A 237 -12.28 17.71 -11.65
CA ARG A 237 -11.54 18.94 -11.30
C ARG A 237 -10.65 19.40 -12.45
N ILE A 238 -9.92 18.47 -13.09
CA ILE A 238 -9.09 18.82 -14.27
C ILE A 238 -9.97 19.35 -15.41
N ALA A 239 -11.09 18.69 -15.70
CA ALA A 239 -12.01 19.13 -16.75
C ALA A 239 -12.60 20.52 -16.46
N GLN A 240 -12.87 20.82 -15.18
CA GLN A 240 -13.37 22.13 -14.75
C GLN A 240 -12.30 23.23 -14.86
N ALA A 241 -11.05 22.93 -14.56
CA ALA A 241 -9.94 23.89 -14.66
C ALA A 241 -9.59 24.27 -16.11
N LEU A 242 -10.07 23.50 -17.09
CA LEU A 242 -9.83 23.70 -18.50
C LEU A 242 -11.00 24.41 -19.22
N GLU A 243 -12.13 24.64 -18.55
CA GLU A 243 -13.30 25.41 -19.05
C GLU A 243 -13.06 26.93 -18.95
#